data_31acf127416d4175d30ff77a971cb04e
#
_entry.id   31acf127416d4175d30ff77a971cb04e
#
_cell.length_a   1.000
_cell.length_b   1.000
_cell.length_c   1.000
_cell.angle_alpha   90.00
_cell.angle_beta   90.00
_cell.angle_gamma   90.00
#
_symmetry.space_group_name_H-M   'P 1'
#
loop_
_entity.id
_entity.type
_entity.pdbx_description
1 polymer ?
#
loop_
_entity_poly.entity_id
_entity_poly.type
_entity_poly.pdbx_seq_one_letter_code
_entity_poly.pdbx_strand_id
1 'polypeptide(L)'
;MEEWQVVGKLKGALVVSCQASEGEPLCSPEHIKAMALSVIAGGAHGLRLEGKENIRALRAVTKLPIIGLSKAKDLSESERLSCVYITATFEEAKELAEAGADIIAVDATLRARPNGEKLKDLVEQIHRVLKLPVMADISRLEEAENAASLGVDLISTTLFGYTKETASTSEPGPALHLLAEIRNHTEVPAVLEGRVWQPHEVASAFQLGAHAVVVGSAITRPQLITARFAKAIPRS
;
A
#
# COMPACT_ATOMS: atom_id res chain seq x y z
N MET A 1 10.78 1.29 21.29
CA MET A 1 10.80 0.91 19.86
C MET A 1 11.90 1.72 19.19
N GLU A 2 12.78 1.07 18.42
CA GLU A 2 13.72 1.83 17.58
C GLU A 2 12.89 2.61 16.55
N GLU A 3 13.12 3.91 16.50
CA GLU A 3 12.44 4.76 15.52
C GLU A 3 13.09 4.55 14.16
N TRP A 4 12.38 3.91 13.24
CA TRP A 4 12.88 3.66 11.89
C TRP A 4 13.03 4.97 11.12
N GLN A 5 14.25 5.38 10.81
CA GLN A 5 14.51 6.61 10.06
C GLN A 5 13.73 6.70 8.75
N VAL A 6 13.49 5.56 8.07
CA VAL A 6 12.74 5.53 6.82
C VAL A 6 11.26 5.86 7.03
N VAL A 7 10.67 5.46 8.15
CA VAL A 7 9.30 5.84 8.52
C VAL A 7 9.23 7.35 8.74
N GLY A 8 10.19 7.92 9.47
CA GLY A 8 10.30 9.38 9.65
C GLY A 8 10.41 10.16 8.33
N LYS A 9 11.12 9.65 7.33
CA LYS A 9 11.22 10.26 5.99
C LYS A 9 9.89 10.33 5.23
N LEU A 10 8.93 9.50 5.59
CA LEU A 10 7.59 9.51 4.98
C LEU A 10 6.62 10.50 5.64
N LYS A 11 7.00 11.17 6.70
CA LYS A 11 6.14 12.17 7.35
C LYS A 11 5.85 13.35 6.41
N GLY A 12 4.57 13.59 6.13
CA GLY A 12 4.14 14.61 5.17
C GLY A 12 4.37 14.24 3.70
N ALA A 13 4.66 12.97 3.41
CA ALA A 13 5.06 12.51 2.09
C ALA A 13 3.87 12.14 1.19
N LEU A 14 4.02 12.44 -0.10
CA LEU A 14 3.28 11.78 -1.18
C LEU A 14 4.09 10.56 -1.62
N VAL A 15 3.53 9.38 -1.42
CA VAL A 15 4.04 8.12 -1.96
C VAL A 15 3.25 7.78 -3.22
N VAL A 16 3.91 7.37 -4.29
CA VAL A 16 3.21 6.95 -5.49
C VAL A 16 3.29 5.43 -5.65
N SER A 17 2.13 4.81 -5.77
CA SER A 17 2.00 3.38 -6.02
C SER A 17 2.14 3.11 -7.52
N CYS A 18 3.32 2.59 -7.93
CA CYS A 18 3.62 2.22 -9.31
C CYS A 18 3.45 0.71 -9.49
N GLN A 19 2.24 0.31 -9.87
CA GLN A 19 1.85 -1.09 -10.03
C GLN A 19 1.02 -1.24 -11.30
N ALA A 20 1.14 -2.39 -11.96
CA ALA A 20 0.28 -2.80 -13.05
C ALA A 20 0.01 -4.29 -12.93
N SER A 21 -1.19 -4.72 -13.29
CA SER A 21 -1.57 -6.13 -13.28
C SER A 21 -1.00 -6.85 -14.50
N GLU A 22 -0.82 -8.15 -14.39
CA GLU A 22 -0.44 -8.99 -15.54
C GLU A 22 -1.44 -8.78 -16.69
N GLY A 23 -0.91 -8.69 -17.92
CA GLY A 23 -1.69 -8.36 -19.11
C GLY A 23 -1.95 -6.87 -19.37
N GLU A 24 -1.64 -5.98 -18.41
CA GLU A 24 -1.71 -4.53 -18.66
C GLU A 24 -0.48 -4.04 -19.46
N PRO A 25 -0.65 -3.03 -20.34
CA PRO A 25 0.44 -2.54 -21.20
C PRO A 25 1.70 -2.09 -20.46
N LEU A 26 1.55 -1.63 -19.22
CA LEU A 26 2.64 -1.09 -18.41
C LEU A 26 3.16 -2.06 -17.34
N CYS A 27 2.92 -3.39 -17.47
CA CYS A 27 3.26 -4.36 -16.41
C CYS A 27 4.73 -4.82 -16.40
N SER A 28 5.54 -4.53 -17.45
CA SER A 28 6.95 -4.92 -17.44
C SER A 28 7.79 -4.09 -16.46
N PRO A 29 8.89 -4.64 -15.92
CA PRO A 29 9.79 -3.89 -15.03
C PRO A 29 10.34 -2.61 -15.66
N GLU A 30 10.57 -2.59 -16.98
CA GLU A 30 11.01 -1.40 -17.71
C GLU A 30 9.94 -0.31 -17.69
N HIS A 31 8.68 -0.66 -17.91
CA HIS A 31 7.57 0.28 -17.87
C HIS A 31 7.32 0.80 -16.44
N ILE A 32 7.34 -0.10 -15.44
CA ILE A 32 7.23 0.30 -14.03
C ILE A 32 8.38 1.23 -13.65
N LYS A 33 9.60 0.96 -14.09
CA LYS A 33 10.75 1.84 -13.88
C LYS A 33 10.56 3.21 -14.53
N ALA A 34 10.15 3.27 -15.79
CA ALA A 34 9.89 4.53 -16.50
C ALA A 34 8.80 5.35 -15.80
N MET A 35 7.72 4.71 -15.40
CA MET A 35 6.63 5.31 -14.61
C MET A 35 7.14 5.88 -13.29
N ALA A 36 7.91 5.10 -12.53
CA ALA A 36 8.46 5.52 -11.25
C ALA A 36 9.42 6.71 -11.40
N LEU A 37 10.29 6.72 -12.40
CA LEU A 37 11.16 7.86 -12.70
C LEU A 37 10.34 9.11 -13.05
N SER A 38 9.24 8.96 -13.79
CA SER A 38 8.35 10.07 -14.13
C SER A 38 7.67 10.67 -12.89
N VAL A 39 7.18 9.84 -11.96
CA VAL A 39 6.56 10.34 -10.73
C VAL A 39 7.57 10.93 -9.76
N ILE A 40 8.81 10.42 -9.74
CA ILE A 40 9.91 11.04 -8.98
C ILE A 40 10.19 12.44 -9.51
N ALA A 41 10.28 12.62 -10.84
CA ALA A 41 10.44 13.92 -11.46
C ALA A 41 9.26 14.87 -11.17
N GLY A 42 8.06 14.32 -10.94
CA GLY A 42 6.87 15.04 -10.51
C GLY A 42 6.82 15.38 -9.02
N GLY A 43 7.80 14.96 -8.22
CA GLY A 43 7.89 15.30 -6.80
C GLY A 43 7.38 14.21 -5.84
N ALA A 44 7.31 12.95 -6.25
CA ALA A 44 7.05 11.84 -5.33
C ALA A 44 8.17 11.73 -4.28
N HIS A 45 7.81 11.55 -3.02
CA HIS A 45 8.73 11.42 -1.89
C HIS A 45 9.06 9.96 -1.55
N GLY A 46 8.29 9.02 -2.05
CA GLY A 46 8.48 7.58 -1.88
C GLY A 46 7.69 6.81 -2.94
N LEU A 47 7.99 5.54 -3.05
CA LEU A 47 7.36 4.63 -4.01
C LEU A 47 6.74 3.45 -3.29
N ARG A 48 5.62 2.93 -3.81
CA ARG A 48 5.07 1.65 -3.41
C ARG A 48 5.05 0.72 -4.63
N LEU A 49 5.72 -0.42 -4.50
CA LEU A 49 6.03 -1.31 -5.62
C LEU A 49 5.62 -2.76 -5.31
N GLU A 50 5.07 -3.42 -6.31
CA GLU A 50 4.76 -4.85 -6.26
C GLU A 50 5.86 -5.67 -6.96
N GLY A 51 6.31 -6.72 -6.27
CA GLY A 51 7.20 -7.72 -6.84
C GLY A 51 8.68 -7.35 -6.79
N LYS A 52 9.50 -8.36 -6.53
CA LYS A 52 10.95 -8.23 -6.34
C LYS A 52 11.70 -7.69 -7.58
N GLU A 53 11.22 -8.01 -8.78
CA GLU A 53 11.83 -7.56 -10.03
C GLU A 53 11.68 -6.05 -10.20
N ASN A 54 10.49 -5.51 -9.91
CA ASN A 54 10.21 -4.08 -9.97
C ASN A 54 11.03 -3.31 -8.92
N ILE A 55 11.08 -3.84 -7.69
CA ILE A 55 11.85 -3.23 -6.60
C ILE A 55 13.34 -3.19 -6.96
N ARG A 56 13.91 -4.30 -7.44
CA ARG A 56 15.32 -4.37 -7.86
C ARG A 56 15.65 -3.39 -8.97
N ALA A 57 14.78 -3.30 -9.99
CA ALA A 57 14.96 -2.37 -11.11
C ALA A 57 14.95 -0.91 -10.67
N LEU A 58 14.11 -0.58 -9.67
CA LEU A 58 14.02 0.78 -9.13
C LEU A 58 15.13 1.09 -8.13
N ARG A 59 15.50 0.15 -7.26
CA ARG A 59 16.58 0.36 -6.28
C ARG A 59 17.91 0.71 -6.94
N ALA A 60 18.17 0.20 -8.14
CA ALA A 60 19.37 0.53 -8.91
C ALA A 60 19.46 2.00 -9.32
N VAL A 61 18.35 2.75 -9.33
CA VAL A 61 18.28 4.12 -9.90
C VAL A 61 17.72 5.17 -8.93
N THR A 62 17.24 4.78 -7.73
CA THR A 62 16.72 5.72 -6.73
C THR A 62 17.15 5.38 -5.32
N LYS A 63 17.24 6.42 -4.46
CA LYS A 63 17.42 6.29 -3.01
C LYS A 63 16.17 6.66 -2.22
N LEU A 64 15.06 6.96 -2.89
CA LEU A 64 13.80 7.24 -2.22
C LEU A 64 13.30 5.99 -1.45
N PRO A 65 12.54 6.19 -0.36
CA PRO A 65 11.88 5.08 0.33
C PRO A 65 11.04 4.22 -0.62
N ILE A 66 11.20 2.91 -0.55
CA ILE A 66 10.41 1.93 -1.28
C ILE A 66 9.63 1.07 -0.29
N ILE A 67 8.31 1.17 -0.36
CA ILE A 67 7.38 0.25 0.29
C ILE A 67 7.17 -0.92 -0.66
N GLY A 68 7.71 -2.09 -0.31
CA GLY A 68 7.61 -3.31 -1.10
C GLY A 68 6.44 -4.17 -0.68
N LEU A 69 5.78 -4.78 -1.65
CA LEU A 69 4.75 -5.78 -1.43
C LEU A 69 4.79 -6.88 -2.49
N SER A 70 4.26 -8.04 -2.16
CA SER A 70 3.93 -9.12 -3.09
C SER A 70 2.42 -9.29 -3.14
N LYS A 71 1.87 -9.74 -4.25
CA LYS A 71 0.46 -10.14 -4.35
C LYS A 71 0.37 -11.58 -4.81
N ALA A 72 -0.50 -12.35 -4.13
CA ALA A 72 -0.83 -13.68 -4.60
C ALA A 72 -1.40 -13.62 -6.02
N LYS A 73 -0.87 -14.46 -6.89
CA LYS A 73 -1.29 -14.59 -8.30
C LYS A 73 -2.49 -15.55 -8.41
N ASP A 74 -3.15 -15.51 -9.52
CA ASP A 74 -4.21 -16.46 -9.92
C ASP A 74 -5.44 -16.52 -8.99
N LEU A 75 -5.67 -15.47 -8.18
CA LEU A 75 -6.86 -15.34 -7.38
C LEU A 75 -7.97 -14.63 -8.18
N SER A 76 -9.16 -15.25 -8.22
CA SER A 76 -10.38 -14.59 -8.67
C SER A 76 -10.73 -13.37 -7.78
N GLU A 77 -11.59 -12.49 -8.27
CA GLU A 77 -12.04 -11.34 -7.50
C GLU A 77 -12.72 -11.76 -6.18
N SER A 78 -13.53 -12.81 -6.20
CA SER A 78 -14.20 -13.36 -5.01
C SER A 78 -13.22 -13.94 -3.98
N GLU A 79 -12.15 -14.59 -4.43
CA GLU A 79 -11.11 -15.11 -3.55
C GLU A 79 -10.32 -13.98 -2.89
N ARG A 80 -9.98 -12.93 -3.63
CA ARG A 80 -9.30 -11.73 -3.07
C ARG A 80 -10.10 -11.05 -1.97
N LEU A 81 -11.43 -11.07 -2.06
CA LEU A 81 -12.29 -10.55 -0.99
C LEU A 81 -12.22 -11.39 0.30
N SER A 82 -11.88 -12.67 0.20
CA SER A 82 -12.04 -13.65 1.29
C SER A 82 -10.73 -14.12 1.92
N CYS A 83 -9.58 -13.89 1.30
CA CYS A 83 -8.28 -14.35 1.81
C CYS A 83 -7.25 -13.22 1.89
N VAL A 84 -6.21 -13.45 2.68
CA VAL A 84 -4.99 -12.62 2.68
C VAL A 84 -4.25 -12.82 1.37
N TYR A 85 -3.86 -11.73 0.70
CA TYR A 85 -3.21 -11.80 -0.60
C TYR A 85 -2.05 -10.81 -0.79
N ILE A 86 -1.78 -9.94 0.18
CA ILE A 86 -0.64 -9.00 0.13
C ILE A 86 0.43 -9.48 1.11
N THR A 87 1.60 -9.84 0.60
CA THR A 87 2.77 -10.31 1.37
C THR A 87 2.33 -11.23 2.53
N ALA A 88 1.77 -12.35 2.14
CA ALA A 88 1.10 -13.25 3.07
C ALA A 88 2.07 -14.05 3.94
N THR A 89 3.32 -14.22 3.50
CA THR A 89 4.31 -15.09 4.12
C THR A 89 5.64 -14.38 4.37
N PHE A 90 6.44 -14.94 5.29
CA PHE A 90 7.78 -14.44 5.57
C PHE A 90 8.73 -14.59 4.37
N GLU A 91 8.60 -15.65 3.58
CA GLU A 91 9.45 -15.84 2.40
C GLU A 91 9.21 -14.75 1.35
N GLU A 92 7.93 -14.35 1.12
CA GLU A 92 7.62 -13.21 0.26
C GLU A 92 8.25 -11.91 0.81
N ALA A 93 8.13 -11.65 2.12
CA ALA A 93 8.74 -10.48 2.75
C ALA A 93 10.27 -10.45 2.58
N LYS A 94 10.92 -11.61 2.72
CA LYS A 94 12.38 -11.77 2.55
C LYS A 94 12.81 -11.47 1.10
N GLU A 95 12.10 -11.99 0.11
CA GLU A 95 12.39 -11.69 -1.30
C GLU A 95 12.31 -10.20 -1.62
N LEU A 96 11.34 -9.48 -1.04
CA LEU A 96 11.19 -8.03 -1.20
C LEU A 96 12.35 -7.27 -0.53
N ALA A 97 12.75 -7.69 0.67
CA ALA A 97 13.89 -7.11 1.39
C ALA A 97 15.20 -7.29 0.60
N GLU A 98 15.47 -8.50 0.09
CA GLU A 98 16.63 -8.82 -0.73
C GLU A 98 16.64 -8.04 -2.06
N ALA A 99 15.47 -7.68 -2.57
CA ALA A 99 15.33 -6.83 -3.75
C ALA A 99 15.61 -5.34 -3.48
N GLY A 100 15.61 -4.92 -2.19
CA GLY A 100 15.93 -3.56 -1.76
C GLY A 100 14.73 -2.72 -1.33
N ALA A 101 13.63 -3.35 -0.88
CA ALA A 101 12.57 -2.64 -0.16
C ALA A 101 13.09 -2.09 1.17
N ASP A 102 12.63 -0.89 1.55
CA ASP A 102 12.95 -0.27 2.83
C ASP A 102 11.85 -0.50 3.89
N ILE A 103 10.64 -0.78 3.45
CA ILE A 103 9.45 -1.06 4.27
C ILE A 103 8.71 -2.23 3.64
N ILE A 104 8.26 -3.19 4.43
CA ILE A 104 7.45 -4.32 3.95
C ILE A 104 5.97 -4.05 4.25
N ALA A 105 5.14 -3.97 3.21
CA ALA A 105 3.70 -3.90 3.38
C ALA A 105 3.11 -5.30 3.42
N VAL A 106 2.27 -5.56 4.42
CA VAL A 106 1.61 -6.86 4.65
C VAL A 106 0.11 -6.67 4.79
N ASP A 107 -0.68 -7.60 4.29
CA ASP A 107 -2.10 -7.69 4.60
C ASP A 107 -2.26 -8.00 6.09
N ALA A 108 -2.79 -7.05 6.84
CA ALA A 108 -2.99 -7.16 8.28
C ALA A 108 -4.47 -7.34 8.67
N THR A 109 -5.29 -7.76 7.74
CA THR A 109 -6.69 -8.10 8.01
C THR A 109 -6.81 -9.37 8.86
N LEU A 110 -7.97 -9.58 9.46
CA LEU A 110 -8.25 -10.78 10.28
C LEU A 110 -8.59 -12.03 9.44
N ARG A 111 -8.46 -11.94 8.11
CA ARG A 111 -8.66 -13.08 7.20
C ARG A 111 -7.57 -14.14 7.41
N ALA A 112 -7.89 -15.39 7.07
CA ALA A 112 -6.95 -16.50 7.19
C ALA A 112 -5.74 -16.30 6.26
N ARG A 113 -4.53 -16.54 6.78
CA ARG A 113 -3.29 -16.58 6.02
C ARG A 113 -3.03 -17.98 5.48
N PRO A 114 -2.33 -18.09 4.33
CA PRO A 114 -1.89 -19.38 3.83
C PRO A 114 -1.01 -20.09 4.87
N ASN A 115 -1.03 -21.41 4.85
CA ASN A 115 -0.21 -22.28 5.70
C ASN A 115 -0.42 -22.08 7.22
N GLY A 116 -1.49 -21.37 7.65
CA GLY A 116 -1.75 -21.10 9.06
C GLY A 116 -0.78 -20.11 9.71
N GLU A 117 -0.01 -19.35 8.93
CA GLU A 117 0.86 -18.28 9.45
C GLU A 117 0.04 -17.25 10.24
N LYS A 118 0.63 -16.73 11.30
CA LYS A 118 0.03 -15.67 12.11
C LYS A 118 0.69 -14.33 11.80
N LEU A 119 -0.13 -13.27 11.75
CA LEU A 119 0.38 -11.91 11.53
C LEU A 119 1.47 -11.54 12.54
N LYS A 120 1.28 -11.93 13.81
CA LYS A 120 2.27 -11.71 14.87
C LYS A 120 3.65 -12.27 14.52
N ASP A 121 3.68 -13.53 14.11
CA ASP A 121 4.93 -14.24 13.82
C ASP A 121 5.62 -13.61 12.59
N LEU A 122 4.84 -13.19 11.60
CA LEU A 122 5.33 -12.50 10.40
C LEU A 122 5.97 -11.14 10.76
N VAL A 123 5.28 -10.30 11.55
CA VAL A 123 5.80 -9.00 12.00
C VAL A 123 7.09 -9.18 12.80
N GLU A 124 7.10 -10.09 13.78
CA GLU A 124 8.28 -10.38 14.59
C GLU A 124 9.47 -10.87 13.74
N GLN A 125 9.23 -11.71 12.74
CA GLN A 125 10.29 -12.19 11.86
C GLN A 125 10.83 -11.08 10.95
N ILE A 126 9.98 -10.24 10.38
CA ILE A 126 10.41 -9.09 9.57
C ILE A 126 11.31 -8.17 10.40
N HIS A 127 10.90 -7.79 11.59
CA HIS A 127 11.69 -6.93 12.47
C HIS A 127 13.01 -7.59 12.89
N ARG A 128 12.94 -8.83 13.37
CA ARG A 128 14.10 -9.50 13.95
C ARG A 128 15.13 -9.95 12.91
N VAL A 129 14.66 -10.48 11.78
CA VAL A 129 15.54 -11.12 10.77
C VAL A 129 15.90 -10.14 9.66
N LEU A 130 14.90 -9.46 9.09
CA LEU A 130 15.10 -8.55 7.96
C LEU A 130 15.54 -7.16 8.40
N LYS A 131 15.31 -6.80 9.67
CA LYS A 131 15.62 -5.46 10.21
C LYS A 131 14.93 -4.35 9.42
N LEU A 132 13.67 -4.55 9.04
CA LEU A 132 12.85 -3.60 8.30
C LEU A 132 11.54 -3.31 9.03
N PRO A 133 11.00 -2.09 8.89
CA PRO A 133 9.68 -1.74 9.40
C PRO A 133 8.56 -2.40 8.59
N VAL A 134 7.42 -2.56 9.25
CA VAL A 134 6.21 -3.18 8.70
C VAL A 134 5.10 -2.14 8.53
N MET A 135 4.52 -2.08 7.33
CA MET A 135 3.29 -1.35 7.04
C MET A 135 2.12 -2.32 6.97
N ALA A 136 1.14 -2.13 7.85
CA ALA A 136 -0.07 -2.95 7.93
C ALA A 136 -1.17 -2.42 7.00
N ASP A 137 -1.50 -3.16 5.95
CA ASP A 137 -2.66 -2.88 5.10
C ASP A 137 -3.92 -3.42 5.75
N ILE A 138 -4.88 -2.54 6.09
CA ILE A 138 -6.12 -2.90 6.80
C ILE A 138 -7.37 -2.41 6.06
N SER A 139 -8.52 -2.94 6.44
CA SER A 139 -9.82 -2.56 5.91
C SER A 139 -10.77 -1.93 6.94
N ARG A 140 -10.51 -2.10 8.25
CA ARG A 140 -11.39 -1.63 9.34
C ARG A 140 -10.59 -1.38 10.62
N LEU A 141 -11.18 -0.63 11.55
CA LEU A 141 -10.53 -0.20 12.78
C LEU A 141 -10.04 -1.35 13.66
N GLU A 142 -10.82 -2.40 13.83
CA GLU A 142 -10.44 -3.58 14.62
C GLU A 142 -9.12 -4.21 14.15
N GLU A 143 -8.89 -4.22 12.84
CA GLU A 143 -7.63 -4.71 12.24
C GLU A 143 -6.46 -3.76 12.51
N ALA A 144 -6.72 -2.45 12.54
CA ALA A 144 -5.73 -1.44 12.89
C ALA A 144 -5.29 -1.57 14.36
N GLU A 145 -6.24 -1.73 15.28
CA GLU A 145 -5.96 -1.93 16.71
C GLU A 145 -5.18 -3.23 16.94
N ASN A 146 -5.58 -4.32 16.28
CA ASN A 146 -4.84 -5.57 16.32
C ASN A 146 -3.41 -5.41 15.80
N ALA A 147 -3.23 -4.79 14.63
CA ALA A 147 -1.90 -4.55 14.03
C ALA A 147 -1.02 -3.69 14.95
N ALA A 148 -1.58 -2.62 15.54
CA ALA A 148 -0.88 -1.78 16.51
C ALA A 148 -0.40 -2.58 17.73
N SER A 149 -1.23 -3.49 18.26
CA SER A 149 -0.86 -4.35 19.39
C SER A 149 0.27 -5.32 19.06
N LEU A 150 0.46 -5.65 17.79
CA LEU A 150 1.53 -6.52 17.28
C LEU A 150 2.83 -5.75 16.94
N GLY A 151 2.84 -4.43 17.11
CA GLY A 151 4.02 -3.61 16.98
C GLY A 151 4.38 -3.23 15.54
N VAL A 152 3.40 -3.12 14.63
CA VAL A 152 3.66 -2.59 13.28
C VAL A 152 4.05 -1.11 13.33
N ASP A 153 4.73 -0.62 12.30
CA ASP A 153 5.33 0.72 12.27
C ASP A 153 4.51 1.75 11.49
N LEU A 154 3.64 1.27 10.60
CA LEU A 154 2.69 2.06 9.81
C LEU A 154 1.37 1.30 9.67
N ILE A 155 0.25 2.00 9.65
CA ILE A 155 -1.07 1.43 9.37
C ILE A 155 -1.67 2.14 8.17
N SER A 156 -2.15 1.39 7.16
CA SER A 156 -2.67 1.93 5.92
C SER A 156 -4.09 1.45 5.61
N THR A 157 -4.94 2.37 5.16
CA THR A 157 -6.34 2.09 4.78
C THR A 157 -6.48 1.33 3.45
N THR A 158 -5.42 0.75 2.94
CA THR A 158 -5.28 0.15 1.60
C THR A 158 -6.43 -0.79 1.22
N LEU A 159 -6.86 -1.62 2.17
CA LEU A 159 -7.82 -2.70 1.92
C LEU A 159 -9.28 -2.31 2.21
N PHE A 160 -9.56 -1.07 2.62
CA PHE A 160 -10.94 -0.62 2.78
C PHE A 160 -11.69 -0.65 1.44
N GLY A 161 -12.79 -1.40 1.40
CA GLY A 161 -13.59 -1.66 0.20
C GLY A 161 -13.08 -2.84 -0.66
N TYR A 162 -12.01 -3.53 -0.22
CA TYR A 162 -11.44 -4.68 -0.92
C TYR A 162 -11.48 -5.99 -0.09
N THR A 163 -12.29 -6.02 0.96
CA THR A 163 -12.60 -7.21 1.74
C THR A 163 -14.11 -7.47 1.73
N LYS A 164 -14.52 -8.70 2.01
CA LYS A 164 -15.95 -9.07 2.06
C LYS A 164 -16.74 -8.19 3.04
N GLU A 165 -16.09 -7.81 4.14
CA GLU A 165 -16.68 -7.01 5.22
C GLU A 165 -16.90 -5.55 4.80
N THR A 166 -16.10 -5.02 3.88
CA THR A 166 -16.13 -3.60 3.52
C THR A 166 -16.53 -3.30 2.08
N ALA A 167 -16.60 -4.31 1.20
CA ALA A 167 -16.91 -4.13 -0.21
C ALA A 167 -18.29 -3.50 -0.46
N SER A 168 -19.30 -3.88 0.35
CA SER A 168 -20.67 -3.38 0.22
C SER A 168 -20.91 -2.01 0.86
N THR A 169 -20.04 -1.58 1.77
CA THR A 169 -20.18 -0.33 2.54
C THR A 169 -19.23 0.77 2.07
N SER A 170 -18.39 0.48 1.07
CA SER A 170 -17.41 1.43 0.60
C SER A 170 -18.05 2.57 -0.17
N GLU A 171 -18.01 3.77 0.39
CA GLU A 171 -18.37 4.99 -0.30
C GLU A 171 -17.41 5.27 -1.47
N PRO A 172 -17.86 6.00 -2.51
CA PRO A 172 -16.95 6.50 -3.53
C PRO A 172 -15.92 7.46 -2.90
N GLY A 173 -14.62 7.21 -3.15
CA GLY A 173 -13.53 8.02 -2.62
C GLY A 173 -12.70 7.31 -1.54
N PRO A 174 -11.70 8.01 -0.98
CA PRO A 174 -10.80 7.46 0.02
C PRO A 174 -11.45 7.31 1.40
N ALA A 175 -10.94 6.39 2.21
CA ALA A 175 -11.45 6.09 3.55
C ALA A 175 -10.98 7.14 4.60
N LEU A 176 -11.36 8.41 4.44
CA LEU A 176 -10.97 9.49 5.36
C LEU A 176 -11.52 9.29 6.78
N HIS A 177 -12.72 8.71 6.92
CA HIS A 177 -13.29 8.38 8.22
C HIS A 177 -12.44 7.33 8.95
N LEU A 178 -12.05 6.25 8.26
CA LEU A 178 -11.20 5.20 8.84
C LEU A 178 -9.81 5.74 9.22
N LEU A 179 -9.24 6.64 8.41
CA LEU A 179 -8.00 7.34 8.76
C LEU A 179 -8.13 8.09 10.08
N ALA A 180 -9.23 8.84 10.26
CA ALA A 180 -9.49 9.58 11.49
C ALA A 180 -9.69 8.64 12.69
N GLU A 181 -10.40 7.53 12.52
CA GLU A 181 -10.56 6.51 13.56
C GLU A 181 -9.22 5.91 13.98
N ILE A 182 -8.36 5.50 13.03
CA ILE A 182 -7.02 4.98 13.33
C ILE A 182 -6.22 5.98 14.16
N ARG A 183 -6.25 7.26 13.78
CA ARG A 183 -5.54 8.34 14.48
C ARG A 183 -6.04 8.57 15.91
N ASN A 184 -7.31 8.30 16.18
CA ASN A 184 -7.90 8.46 17.50
C ASN A 184 -7.70 7.24 18.42
N HIS A 185 -7.44 6.06 17.86
CA HIS A 185 -7.38 4.80 18.61
C HIS A 185 -5.99 4.20 18.69
N THR A 186 -5.03 4.67 17.90
CA THR A 186 -3.66 4.14 17.89
C THR A 186 -2.63 5.27 17.85
N GLU A 187 -1.45 5.01 18.40
CA GLU A 187 -0.28 5.91 18.29
C GLU A 187 0.56 5.61 17.05
N VAL A 188 0.24 4.54 16.31
CA VAL A 188 0.98 4.15 15.11
C VAL A 188 0.68 5.14 13.98
N PRO A 189 1.69 5.64 13.26
CA PRO A 189 1.50 6.55 12.14
C PRO A 189 0.56 5.98 11.08
N ALA A 190 -0.50 6.74 10.73
CA ALA A 190 -1.54 6.33 9.81
C ALA A 190 -1.30 6.86 8.40
N VAL A 191 -1.49 6.01 7.40
CA VAL A 191 -1.33 6.31 5.97
C VAL A 191 -2.68 6.18 5.28
N LEU A 192 -3.07 7.19 4.50
CA LEU A 192 -4.22 7.08 3.62
C LEU A 192 -3.80 6.40 2.31
N GLU A 193 -4.42 5.29 1.96
CA GLU A 193 -4.27 4.66 0.65
C GLU A 193 -5.62 4.10 0.17
N GLY A 194 -5.81 4.11 -1.12
CA GLY A 194 -6.99 3.58 -1.78
C GLY A 194 -7.96 4.66 -2.22
N ARG A 195 -8.32 4.63 -3.52
CA ARG A 195 -9.35 5.49 -4.15
C ARG A 195 -9.12 7.01 -4.02
N VAL A 196 -7.90 7.45 -3.78
CA VAL A 196 -7.50 8.85 -3.85
C VAL A 196 -7.41 9.27 -5.31
N TRP A 197 -8.28 10.18 -5.74
CA TRP A 197 -8.38 10.61 -7.14
C TRP A 197 -8.20 12.11 -7.33
N GLN A 198 -8.31 12.90 -6.28
CA GLN A 198 -8.28 14.35 -6.35
C GLN A 198 -7.24 14.94 -5.39
N PRO A 199 -6.54 16.02 -5.78
CA PRO A 199 -5.56 16.66 -4.90
C PRO A 199 -6.15 17.16 -3.57
N HIS A 200 -7.41 17.58 -3.54
CA HIS A 200 -8.03 18.01 -2.29
C HIS A 200 -8.22 16.86 -1.28
N GLU A 201 -8.36 15.61 -1.74
CA GLU A 201 -8.45 14.44 -0.86
C GLU A 201 -7.11 14.20 -0.14
N VAL A 202 -5.98 14.47 -0.82
CA VAL A 202 -4.64 14.45 -0.21
C VAL A 202 -4.54 15.53 0.88
N ALA A 203 -4.98 16.75 0.59
CA ALA A 203 -4.98 17.84 1.56
C ALA A 203 -5.85 17.51 2.79
N SER A 204 -7.04 16.95 2.57
CA SER A 204 -7.96 16.52 3.63
C SER A 204 -7.33 15.42 4.50
N ALA A 205 -6.61 14.46 3.90
CA ALA A 205 -5.92 13.43 4.68
C ALA A 205 -4.88 14.00 5.63
N PHE A 206 -4.07 14.95 5.18
CA PHE A 206 -3.09 15.61 6.05
C PHE A 206 -3.73 16.48 7.14
N GLN A 207 -4.87 17.12 6.86
CA GLN A 207 -5.66 17.83 7.87
C GLN A 207 -6.19 16.89 8.96
N LEU A 208 -6.51 15.64 8.62
CA LEU A 208 -6.90 14.59 9.56
C LEU A 208 -5.70 13.90 10.24
N GLY A 209 -4.48 14.36 9.98
CA GLY A 209 -3.27 13.86 10.63
C GLY A 209 -2.65 12.64 9.96
N ALA A 210 -2.88 12.41 8.66
CA ALA A 210 -2.15 11.38 7.93
C ALA A 210 -0.64 11.58 8.05
N HIS A 211 0.09 10.49 8.26
CA HIS A 211 1.54 10.49 8.22
C HIS A 211 2.06 10.62 6.79
N ALA A 212 1.43 9.89 5.87
CA ALA A 212 1.69 9.93 4.44
C ALA A 212 0.38 9.65 3.67
N VAL A 213 0.38 9.95 2.38
CA VAL A 213 -0.69 9.58 1.46
C VAL A 213 -0.11 8.79 0.30
N VAL A 214 -0.72 7.66 -0.02
CA VAL A 214 -0.37 6.83 -1.17
C VAL A 214 -1.39 7.01 -2.28
N VAL A 215 -0.94 7.42 -3.46
CA VAL A 215 -1.77 7.57 -4.65
C VAL A 215 -1.29 6.60 -5.73
N GLY A 216 -2.20 5.77 -6.22
CA GLY A 216 -1.92 4.81 -7.30
C GLY A 216 -2.64 5.20 -8.60
N SER A 217 -3.83 4.66 -8.81
CA SER A 217 -4.57 4.67 -10.08
C SER A 217 -4.76 6.05 -10.69
N ALA A 218 -4.90 7.09 -9.88
CA ALA A 218 -5.07 8.47 -10.35
C ALA A 218 -3.81 9.04 -11.02
N ILE A 219 -2.66 8.42 -10.81
CA ILE A 219 -1.37 8.88 -11.37
C ILE A 219 -0.81 7.83 -12.35
N THR A 220 -0.89 6.54 -12.00
CA THR A 220 -0.11 5.48 -12.65
C THR A 220 -0.91 4.54 -13.54
N ARG A 221 -2.23 4.76 -13.69
CA ARG A 221 -3.12 3.92 -14.52
C ARG A 221 -3.78 4.75 -15.63
N PRO A 222 -3.07 5.07 -16.73
CA PRO A 222 -3.60 5.89 -17.82
C PRO A 222 -4.94 5.41 -18.36
N GLN A 223 -5.16 4.08 -18.45
CA GLN A 223 -6.41 3.48 -18.90
C GLN A 223 -7.59 3.84 -17.98
N LEU A 224 -7.39 3.89 -16.67
CA LEU A 224 -8.44 4.27 -15.71
C LEU A 224 -8.67 5.78 -15.72
N ILE A 225 -7.61 6.57 -15.86
CA ILE A 225 -7.69 8.03 -15.98
C ILE A 225 -8.46 8.38 -17.25
N THR A 226 -8.08 7.81 -18.40
CA THR A 226 -8.76 8.00 -19.68
C THR A 226 -10.24 7.62 -19.61
N ALA A 227 -10.56 6.47 -19.00
CA ALA A 227 -11.94 6.04 -18.84
C ALA A 227 -12.81 7.03 -18.03
N ARG A 228 -12.22 7.71 -17.05
CA ARG A 228 -12.94 8.77 -16.29
C ARG A 228 -13.26 9.96 -17.18
N PHE A 229 -12.32 10.43 -17.99
CA PHE A 229 -12.57 11.53 -18.93
C PHE A 229 -13.58 11.13 -20.02
N ALA A 230 -13.45 9.92 -20.58
CA ALA A 230 -14.36 9.43 -21.58
C ALA A 230 -15.84 9.35 -21.11
N LYS A 231 -16.06 9.02 -19.82
CA LYS A 231 -17.41 9.00 -19.22
C LYS A 231 -18.04 10.39 -19.12
N ALA A 232 -17.27 11.47 -19.15
CA ALA A 232 -17.75 12.84 -19.09
C ALA A 232 -18.20 13.37 -20.47
N ILE A 233 -17.95 12.65 -21.56
CA ILE A 233 -18.39 13.03 -22.90
C ILE A 233 -19.92 12.84 -22.99
N PRO A 234 -20.70 13.91 -23.34
CA PRO A 234 -22.14 13.77 -23.53
C PRO A 234 -22.44 12.69 -24.59
N ARG A 235 -23.32 11.74 -24.26
CA ARG A 235 -23.84 10.79 -25.25
C ARG A 235 -24.92 11.50 -26.04
N SER A 236 -24.71 11.62 -27.34
CA SER A 236 -25.74 12.07 -28.33
C SER A 236 -26.90 11.08 -28.41
#